data_12734af99eb2f62bd416c53bebbb2e2a
#
_entry.id   12734af99eb2f62bd416c53bebbb2e2a
#
_cell.length_a   1.000
_cell.length_b   1.000
_cell.length_c   1.000
_cell.angle_alpha   90.00
_cell.angle_beta   90.00
_cell.angle_gamma   90.00
#
_symmetry.space_group_name_H-M   'P 1'
#
loop_
_entity.id
_entity.type
_entity.pdbx_description
1 polymer ?
#
loop_
_entity_poly.entity_id
_entity_poly.type
_entity_poly.pdbx_seq_one_letter_code
_entity_poly.pdbx_strand_id
1 'polypeptide(L)'
;MPLAEIPLCVWRTRAQSFAFRGQTIRYWTAGQGEPLLLLHGFPTASWDWHYLWVPLTQRFRVVACDMLGFGDSAKPLDHDYSLMEQADLQQALLAHLDIDQPVHLLAHDYGGSVAQELLARHCEQRIEIASCAFLNCGLFPECYQVLLVQKLLLSPLGWLVSRSFGRDDLVRNVSHIYGPCTHPSESALDDYWSLIVANHGTRILHKLIGYLPERRLHRERWVGALLRRCVPLRFINGVADPLSGVRMLERYRQLVPGADTVALPGIGHYPHTEAPQQVLRHYLSFREQLMIEAPRKVAWS
;
A
#
# COMPACT_ATOMS: atom_id res chain seq x y z
N MET A 1 24.35 -6.85 2.15
CA MET A 1 24.58 -5.48 1.64
C MET A 1 23.28 -4.69 1.81
N PRO A 2 23.33 -3.38 2.08
CA PRO A 2 22.12 -2.54 2.06
C PRO A 2 21.49 -2.57 0.68
N LEU A 3 20.15 -2.51 0.62
CA LEU A 3 19.44 -2.39 -0.65
C LEU A 3 19.68 -1.00 -1.22
N ALA A 4 19.91 -0.92 -2.53
CA ALA A 4 20.14 0.35 -3.19
C ALA A 4 18.78 1.06 -3.39
N GLU A 5 18.77 2.34 -3.09
CA GLU A 5 17.68 3.24 -3.38
C GLU A 5 17.61 3.54 -4.88
N ILE A 6 16.40 3.61 -5.44
CA ILE A 6 16.19 4.20 -6.76
C ILE A 6 15.79 5.66 -6.55
N PRO A 7 16.62 6.65 -6.96
CA PRO A 7 16.26 8.05 -6.83
C PRO A 7 14.95 8.39 -7.55
N LEU A 8 14.14 9.31 -7.01
CA LEU A 8 12.83 9.65 -7.57
C LEU A 8 12.94 10.12 -9.04
N CYS A 9 13.98 10.87 -9.38
CA CYS A 9 14.19 11.30 -10.78
C CYS A 9 14.34 10.11 -11.73
N VAL A 10 15.06 9.05 -11.31
CA VAL A 10 15.21 7.80 -12.09
C VAL A 10 13.90 7.01 -12.10
N TRP A 11 13.17 6.96 -10.97
CA TRP A 11 11.85 6.33 -10.91
C TRP A 11 10.90 6.94 -11.92
N ARG A 12 10.79 8.26 -11.97
CA ARG A 12 9.94 9.00 -12.89
C ARG A 12 10.24 8.71 -14.36
N THR A 13 11.52 8.52 -14.74
CA THR A 13 11.86 8.21 -16.14
C THR A 13 11.39 6.85 -16.62
N ARG A 14 11.10 5.93 -15.71
CA ARG A 14 10.62 4.57 -16.02
C ARG A 14 9.09 4.47 -16.02
N ALA A 15 8.40 5.55 -15.69
CA ALA A 15 6.95 5.56 -15.59
C ALA A 15 6.30 5.41 -16.96
N GLN A 16 5.30 4.55 -17.02
CA GLN A 16 4.38 4.39 -18.14
C GLN A 16 3.04 5.02 -17.79
N SER A 17 2.11 5.08 -18.74
CA SER A 17 0.79 5.67 -18.52
C SER A 17 -0.29 4.83 -19.18
N PHE A 18 -1.44 4.74 -18.53
CA PHE A 18 -2.66 4.24 -19.15
C PHE A 18 -3.85 5.13 -18.75
N ALA A 19 -4.94 5.04 -19.50
CA ALA A 19 -6.15 5.80 -19.21
C ALA A 19 -7.12 4.94 -18.38
N PHE A 20 -7.48 5.43 -17.18
CA PHE A 20 -8.54 4.85 -16.36
C PHE A 20 -9.69 5.85 -16.24
N ARG A 21 -10.85 5.54 -16.79
CA ARG A 21 -12.04 6.42 -16.80
C ARG A 21 -11.72 7.85 -17.28
N GLY A 22 -10.87 7.97 -18.30
CA GLY A 22 -10.42 9.27 -18.84
C GLY A 22 -9.34 9.98 -18.03
N GLN A 23 -8.88 9.40 -16.91
CA GLN A 23 -7.80 9.94 -16.07
C GLN A 23 -6.48 9.26 -16.42
N THR A 24 -5.39 10.03 -16.51
CA THR A 24 -4.05 9.49 -16.74
C THR A 24 -3.48 8.91 -15.45
N ILE A 25 -3.15 7.63 -15.47
CA ILE A 25 -2.52 6.92 -14.36
C ILE A 25 -1.07 6.58 -14.72
N ARG A 26 -0.15 6.89 -13.82
CA ARG A 26 1.26 6.54 -13.94
C ARG A 26 1.51 5.20 -13.29
N TYR A 27 2.18 4.30 -14.01
CA TYR A 27 2.49 2.96 -13.51
C TYR A 27 3.89 2.51 -13.91
N TRP A 28 4.39 1.52 -13.20
CA TRP A 28 5.69 0.87 -13.40
C TRP A 28 5.47 -0.63 -13.46
N THR A 29 6.13 -1.28 -14.40
CA THR A 29 6.19 -2.73 -14.46
C THR A 29 7.57 -3.18 -14.92
N ALA A 30 8.10 -4.23 -14.27
CA ALA A 30 9.39 -4.82 -14.61
C ALA A 30 9.50 -6.24 -14.05
N GLY A 31 10.47 -6.99 -14.55
CA GLY A 31 10.70 -8.37 -14.16
C GLY A 31 9.82 -9.36 -14.92
N GLN A 32 9.99 -10.65 -14.59
CA GLN A 32 9.25 -11.77 -15.17
C GLN A 32 8.87 -12.77 -14.08
N GLY A 33 7.94 -13.67 -14.37
CA GLY A 33 7.45 -14.67 -13.44
C GLY A 33 6.06 -14.35 -12.90
N GLU A 34 5.75 -14.83 -11.68
CA GLU A 34 4.45 -14.62 -11.05
C GLU A 34 4.17 -13.12 -10.83
N PRO A 35 2.95 -12.65 -11.12
CA PRO A 35 2.62 -11.24 -10.98
C PRO A 35 2.54 -10.82 -9.52
N LEU A 36 3.19 -9.70 -9.20
CA LEU A 36 3.19 -9.07 -7.88
C LEU A 36 2.74 -7.62 -8.00
N LEU A 37 1.58 -7.30 -7.43
CA LEU A 37 1.01 -5.96 -7.36
C LEU A 37 1.39 -5.28 -6.04
N LEU A 38 2.03 -4.12 -6.13
CA LEU A 38 2.44 -3.28 -5.01
C LEU A 38 1.46 -2.13 -4.82
N LEU A 39 0.86 -2.02 -3.63
CA LEU A 39 -0.16 -1.04 -3.29
C LEU A 39 0.38 -0.07 -2.22
N HIS A 40 0.64 1.18 -2.60
CA HIS A 40 1.25 2.20 -1.74
C HIS A 40 0.29 2.81 -0.70
N GLY A 41 0.82 3.60 0.22
CA GLY A 41 0.10 4.28 1.30
C GLY A 41 -0.32 5.73 0.98
N PHE A 42 -1.03 6.35 1.94
CA PHE A 42 -1.36 7.78 1.98
C PHE A 42 -0.32 8.54 2.83
N PRO A 43 0.12 9.73 2.46
CA PRO A 43 -0.21 10.50 1.26
C PRO A 43 0.86 10.38 0.15
N THR A 44 1.70 9.34 0.20
CA THR A 44 2.83 9.11 -0.68
C THR A 44 2.40 8.49 -2.03
N ALA A 45 3.26 7.71 -2.68
CA ALA A 45 3.03 7.19 -4.01
C ALA A 45 3.79 5.88 -4.24
N SER A 46 3.76 5.33 -5.44
CA SER A 46 4.45 4.09 -5.79
C SER A 46 5.97 4.12 -5.55
N TRP A 47 6.57 5.29 -5.46
CA TRP A 47 7.99 5.43 -5.10
C TRP A 47 8.33 4.89 -3.71
N ASP A 48 7.37 4.71 -2.83
CA ASP A 48 7.55 4.04 -1.53
C ASP A 48 8.27 2.68 -1.67
N TRP A 49 8.16 2.04 -2.83
CA TRP A 49 8.75 0.74 -3.12
C TRP A 49 10.20 0.79 -3.65
N HIS A 50 10.84 1.96 -3.69
CA HIS A 50 12.14 2.20 -4.34
C HIS A 50 13.29 1.32 -3.85
N TYR A 51 13.31 0.91 -2.57
CA TYR A 51 14.28 -0.05 -2.05
C TYR A 51 13.97 -1.50 -2.45
N LEU A 52 12.69 -1.85 -2.53
CA LEU A 52 12.27 -3.23 -2.78
C LEU A 52 12.14 -3.54 -4.27
N TRP A 53 12.08 -2.53 -5.13
CA TRP A 53 11.81 -2.70 -6.56
C TRP A 53 12.80 -3.65 -7.24
N VAL A 54 14.10 -3.36 -7.14
CA VAL A 54 15.13 -4.15 -7.82
C VAL A 54 15.12 -5.62 -7.38
N PRO A 55 15.20 -5.95 -6.07
CA PRO A 55 15.21 -7.34 -5.65
C PRO A 55 13.89 -8.08 -5.93
N LEU A 56 12.74 -7.39 -5.96
CA LEU A 56 11.47 -8.00 -6.33
C LEU A 56 11.38 -8.27 -7.83
N THR A 57 11.82 -7.34 -8.69
CA THR A 57 11.80 -7.52 -10.16
C THR A 57 12.75 -8.61 -10.67
N GLN A 58 13.72 -9.02 -9.85
CA GLN A 58 14.56 -10.18 -10.14
C GLN A 58 13.83 -11.53 -10.01
N ARG A 59 12.66 -11.55 -9.35
CA ARG A 59 11.92 -12.77 -8.99
C ARG A 59 10.47 -12.79 -9.47
N PHE A 60 9.87 -11.62 -9.70
CA PHE A 60 8.45 -11.45 -10.00
C PHE A 60 8.26 -10.48 -11.18
N ARG A 61 7.14 -10.62 -11.88
CA ARG A 61 6.61 -9.56 -12.72
C ARG A 61 5.94 -8.53 -11.80
N VAL A 62 6.67 -7.50 -11.41
CA VAL A 62 6.20 -6.49 -10.46
C VAL A 62 5.40 -5.42 -11.18
N VAL A 63 4.28 -5.02 -10.58
CA VAL A 63 3.42 -3.92 -11.03
C VAL A 63 3.19 -2.98 -9.86
N ALA A 64 3.34 -1.68 -10.08
CA ALA A 64 2.95 -0.62 -9.15
C ALA A 64 2.36 0.55 -9.93
N CYS A 65 1.44 1.29 -9.35
CA CYS A 65 0.99 2.56 -9.91
C CYS A 65 0.90 3.63 -8.83
N ASP A 66 1.01 4.87 -9.24
CA ASP A 66 0.48 5.96 -8.44
C ASP A 66 -1.05 5.91 -8.57
N MET A 67 -1.75 5.61 -7.48
CA MET A 67 -3.20 5.53 -7.50
C MET A 67 -3.82 6.88 -7.87
N LEU A 68 -5.07 6.90 -8.32
CA LEU A 68 -5.77 8.14 -8.66
C LEU A 68 -5.79 9.08 -7.45
N GLY A 69 -5.32 10.31 -7.64
CA GLY A 69 -5.16 11.29 -6.57
C GLY A 69 -3.76 11.31 -5.93
N PHE A 70 -2.85 10.42 -6.33
CA PHE A 70 -1.52 10.27 -5.72
C PHE A 70 -0.39 10.47 -6.73
N GLY A 71 0.80 10.78 -6.23
CA GLY A 71 2.04 10.84 -7.00
C GLY A 71 1.94 11.71 -8.25
N ASP A 72 2.41 11.18 -9.37
CA ASP A 72 2.37 11.84 -10.68
C ASP A 72 1.12 11.45 -11.51
N SER A 73 0.18 10.65 -10.96
CA SER A 73 -1.12 10.36 -11.58
C SER A 73 -2.07 11.56 -11.53
N ALA A 74 -3.16 11.48 -12.28
CA ALA A 74 -4.19 12.51 -12.29
C ALA A 74 -4.77 12.74 -10.90
N LYS A 75 -5.04 14.02 -10.58
CA LYS A 75 -5.60 14.48 -9.30
C LYS A 75 -6.80 15.42 -9.56
N PRO A 76 -7.90 14.91 -10.17
CA PRO A 76 -9.04 15.75 -10.48
C PRO A 76 -9.63 16.38 -9.22
N LEU A 77 -9.86 17.70 -9.27
CA LEU A 77 -10.36 18.46 -8.11
C LEU A 77 -11.83 18.20 -7.83
N ASP A 78 -12.60 17.95 -8.89
CA ASP A 78 -14.03 17.62 -8.79
C ASP A 78 -14.21 16.11 -8.98
N HIS A 79 -13.83 15.36 -7.92
CA HIS A 79 -13.88 13.90 -7.91
C HIS A 79 -14.09 13.39 -6.49
N ASP A 80 -14.90 12.34 -6.35
CA ASP A 80 -15.14 11.63 -5.10
C ASP A 80 -14.27 10.38 -5.06
N TYR A 81 -13.12 10.51 -4.41
CA TYR A 81 -12.17 9.41 -4.27
C TYR A 81 -12.70 8.31 -3.34
N SER A 82 -12.64 7.06 -3.77
CA SER A 82 -13.02 5.91 -2.95
C SER A 82 -12.04 4.75 -3.06
N LEU A 83 -11.97 3.94 -2.02
CA LEU A 83 -11.16 2.71 -2.00
C LEU A 83 -11.70 1.66 -2.99
N MET A 84 -13.03 1.66 -3.21
CA MET A 84 -13.67 0.82 -4.22
C MET A 84 -13.18 1.16 -5.63
N GLU A 85 -13.09 2.45 -5.96
CA GLU A 85 -12.58 2.91 -7.25
C GLU A 85 -11.08 2.61 -7.42
N GLN A 86 -10.28 2.72 -6.35
CA GLN A 86 -8.88 2.31 -6.42
C GLN A 86 -8.74 0.81 -6.69
N ALA A 87 -9.62 -0.03 -6.15
CA ALA A 87 -9.64 -1.44 -6.50
C ALA A 87 -10.06 -1.69 -7.97
N ASP A 88 -11.02 -0.91 -8.50
CA ASP A 88 -11.36 -0.93 -9.93
C ASP A 88 -10.15 -0.56 -10.80
N LEU A 89 -9.39 0.48 -10.38
CA LEU A 89 -8.18 0.93 -11.05
C LEU A 89 -7.14 -0.20 -11.11
N GLN A 90 -6.90 -0.90 -9.99
CA GLN A 90 -5.94 -2.01 -9.98
C GLN A 90 -6.35 -3.14 -10.93
N GLN A 91 -7.63 -3.52 -10.95
CA GLN A 91 -8.12 -4.52 -11.89
C GLN A 91 -7.98 -4.06 -13.35
N ALA A 92 -8.29 -2.79 -13.63
CA ALA A 92 -8.11 -2.20 -14.95
C ALA A 92 -6.64 -2.16 -15.39
N LEU A 93 -5.70 -1.88 -14.45
CA LEU A 93 -4.27 -1.92 -14.73
C LEU A 93 -3.78 -3.34 -15.03
N LEU A 94 -4.21 -4.34 -14.26
CA LEU A 94 -3.88 -5.74 -14.52
C LEU A 94 -4.39 -6.18 -15.90
N ALA A 95 -5.62 -5.82 -16.25
CA ALA A 95 -6.20 -6.09 -17.56
C ALA A 95 -5.44 -5.37 -18.69
N HIS A 96 -5.05 -4.10 -18.50
CA HIS A 96 -4.24 -3.34 -19.45
C HIS A 96 -2.87 -3.99 -19.74
N LEU A 97 -2.34 -4.70 -18.74
CA LEU A 97 -1.05 -5.40 -18.84
C LEU A 97 -1.17 -6.87 -19.27
N ASP A 98 -2.37 -7.31 -19.66
CA ASP A 98 -2.66 -8.71 -20.02
C ASP A 98 -2.21 -9.69 -18.92
N ILE A 99 -2.51 -9.34 -17.65
CA ILE A 99 -2.27 -10.19 -16.47
C ILE A 99 -3.57 -10.86 -16.08
N ASP A 100 -3.73 -12.09 -16.50
CA ASP A 100 -4.87 -12.98 -16.24
C ASP A 100 -4.58 -14.08 -15.20
N GLN A 101 -3.32 -14.19 -14.78
CA GLN A 101 -2.87 -15.13 -13.75
C GLN A 101 -3.22 -14.64 -12.35
N PRO A 102 -3.34 -15.57 -11.35
CA PRO A 102 -3.50 -15.19 -9.97
C PRO A 102 -2.40 -14.25 -9.49
N VAL A 103 -2.77 -13.09 -8.92
CA VAL A 103 -1.82 -12.04 -8.54
C VAL A 103 -1.48 -12.08 -7.05
N HIS A 104 -0.21 -11.88 -6.71
CA HIS A 104 0.24 -11.67 -5.33
C HIS A 104 0.15 -10.19 -4.97
N LEU A 105 -0.29 -9.88 -3.75
CA LEU A 105 -0.40 -8.51 -3.26
C LEU A 105 0.65 -8.25 -2.18
N LEU A 106 1.29 -7.08 -2.25
CA LEU A 106 2.07 -6.50 -1.16
C LEU A 106 1.57 -5.06 -0.96
N ALA A 107 0.94 -4.81 0.18
CA ALA A 107 0.17 -3.60 0.42
C ALA A 107 0.61 -2.86 1.67
N HIS A 108 0.67 -1.53 1.60
CA HIS A 108 1.00 -0.65 2.70
C HIS A 108 -0.13 0.35 2.99
N ASP A 109 -0.44 0.61 4.25
CA ASP A 109 -1.41 1.60 4.78
C ASP A 109 -2.74 1.69 4.00
N TYR A 110 -2.93 2.76 3.20
CA TYR A 110 -4.08 2.98 2.33
C TYR A 110 -4.26 1.81 1.34
N GLY A 111 -3.14 1.37 0.74
CA GLY A 111 -3.12 0.21 -0.15
C GLY A 111 -3.59 -1.08 0.52
N GLY A 112 -3.45 -1.19 1.84
CA GLY A 112 -4.01 -2.31 2.60
C GLY A 112 -5.53 -2.38 2.54
N SER A 113 -6.23 -1.25 2.53
CA SER A 113 -7.69 -1.22 2.38
C SER A 113 -8.12 -1.55 0.93
N VAL A 114 -7.33 -1.10 -0.06
CA VAL A 114 -7.52 -1.53 -1.46
C VAL A 114 -7.32 -3.04 -1.59
N ALA A 115 -6.29 -3.59 -0.94
CA ALA A 115 -6.06 -5.04 -0.91
C ALA A 115 -7.20 -5.81 -0.22
N GLN A 116 -7.77 -5.28 0.87
CA GLN A 116 -8.94 -5.89 1.51
C GLN A 116 -10.17 -5.94 0.57
N GLU A 117 -10.39 -4.88 -0.21
CA GLU A 117 -11.43 -4.90 -1.24
C GLU A 117 -11.15 -5.93 -2.34
N LEU A 118 -9.90 -6.00 -2.84
CA LEU A 118 -9.50 -7.01 -3.83
C LEU A 118 -9.67 -8.44 -3.27
N LEU A 119 -9.35 -8.68 -2.01
CA LEU A 119 -9.60 -9.97 -1.33
C LEU A 119 -11.10 -10.27 -1.22
N ALA A 120 -11.95 -9.28 -0.94
CA ALA A 120 -13.40 -9.47 -0.94
C ALA A 120 -13.91 -9.85 -2.34
N ARG A 121 -13.41 -9.20 -3.38
CA ARG A 121 -13.69 -9.55 -4.79
C ARG A 121 -13.18 -10.93 -5.18
N HIS A 122 -12.04 -11.35 -4.63
CA HIS A 122 -11.54 -12.72 -4.82
C HIS A 122 -12.51 -13.76 -4.22
N CYS A 123 -13.00 -13.52 -3.00
CA CYS A 123 -14.03 -14.39 -2.41
C CYS A 123 -15.34 -14.40 -3.20
N GLU A 124 -15.59 -13.39 -4.03
CA GLU A 124 -16.71 -13.27 -4.97
C GLU A 124 -16.40 -13.78 -6.39
N GLN A 125 -15.20 -14.35 -6.60
CA GLN A 125 -14.72 -14.86 -7.90
C GLN A 125 -14.63 -13.81 -9.01
N ARG A 126 -14.39 -12.54 -8.65
CA ARG A 126 -14.26 -11.41 -9.59
C ARG A 126 -12.83 -11.09 -9.99
N ILE A 127 -11.86 -11.64 -9.26
CA ILE A 127 -10.42 -11.55 -9.50
C ILE A 127 -9.75 -12.74 -8.85
N GLU A 128 -8.62 -13.20 -9.37
CA GLU A 128 -7.82 -14.24 -8.76
C GLU A 128 -6.62 -13.66 -8.01
N ILE A 129 -6.62 -13.81 -6.67
CA ILE A 129 -5.52 -13.43 -5.79
C ILE A 129 -4.82 -14.71 -5.31
N ALA A 130 -3.51 -14.77 -5.43
CA ALA A 130 -2.71 -15.92 -5.01
C ALA A 130 -2.27 -15.83 -3.54
N SER A 131 -1.93 -14.65 -3.05
CA SER A 131 -1.62 -14.37 -1.64
C SER A 131 -1.62 -12.85 -1.37
N CYS A 132 -1.65 -12.46 -0.10
CA CYS A 132 -1.54 -11.05 0.28
C CYS A 132 -0.64 -10.87 1.50
N ALA A 133 0.34 -9.96 1.39
CA ALA A 133 1.13 -9.49 2.52
C ALA A 133 0.82 -8.02 2.81
N PHE A 134 0.62 -7.71 4.09
CA PHE A 134 0.30 -6.37 4.57
C PHE A 134 1.48 -5.77 5.33
N LEU A 135 1.72 -4.47 5.15
CA LEU A 135 2.71 -3.67 5.87
C LEU A 135 2.00 -2.51 6.57
N ASN A 136 1.99 -2.47 7.88
CA ASN A 136 1.40 -1.39 8.69
C ASN A 136 0.08 -0.83 8.14
N CYS A 137 -0.87 -1.72 7.87
CA CYS A 137 -2.19 -1.37 7.35
C CYS A 137 -3.21 -1.14 8.45
N GLY A 138 -4.17 -0.25 8.20
CA GLY A 138 -5.31 -0.02 9.08
C GLY A 138 -6.43 -1.05 8.88
N LEU A 139 -6.13 -2.34 9.06
CA LEU A 139 -7.02 -3.48 8.74
C LEU A 139 -8.30 -3.53 9.56
N PHE A 140 -8.23 -3.02 10.79
CA PHE A 140 -9.36 -2.96 11.74
C PHE A 140 -9.58 -1.51 12.16
N PRO A 141 -10.64 -0.84 11.66
CA PRO A 141 -10.87 0.59 11.88
C PRO A 141 -10.95 0.98 13.36
N GLU A 142 -11.40 0.05 14.23
CA GLU A 142 -11.48 0.24 15.67
C GLU A 142 -10.12 0.33 16.37
N CYS A 143 -9.05 -0.18 15.76
CA CYS A 143 -7.70 -0.19 16.32
C CYS A 143 -6.80 0.92 15.74
N TYR A 144 -7.25 1.60 14.68
CA TYR A 144 -6.49 2.64 14.01
C TYR A 144 -6.53 3.96 14.80
N GLN A 145 -5.35 4.54 15.06
CA GLN A 145 -5.24 5.81 15.79
C GLN A 145 -5.11 6.97 14.80
N VAL A 146 -6.18 7.75 14.71
CA VAL A 146 -6.26 8.89 13.79
C VAL A 146 -5.46 10.08 14.33
N LEU A 147 -4.52 10.60 13.54
CA LEU A 147 -3.75 11.80 13.87
C LEU A 147 -4.62 13.06 13.87
N LEU A 148 -4.15 14.11 14.59
CA LEU A 148 -4.86 15.40 14.63
C LEU A 148 -5.04 15.98 13.22
N VAL A 149 -4.01 15.96 12.38
CA VAL A 149 -4.08 16.46 10.99
C VAL A 149 -5.13 15.71 10.16
N GLN A 150 -5.25 14.39 10.36
CA GLN A 150 -6.27 13.60 9.68
C GLN A 150 -7.69 13.97 10.15
N LYS A 151 -7.87 14.23 11.45
CA LYS A 151 -9.14 14.73 12.00
C LYS A 151 -9.51 16.09 11.43
N LEU A 152 -8.54 17.00 11.31
CA LEU A 152 -8.72 18.33 10.73
C LEU A 152 -9.08 18.25 9.25
N LEU A 153 -8.43 17.39 8.48
CA LEU A 153 -8.74 17.15 7.07
C LEU A 153 -10.16 16.57 6.86
N LEU A 154 -10.66 15.76 7.80
CA LEU A 154 -12.04 15.23 7.79
C LEU A 154 -13.09 16.22 8.26
N SER A 155 -12.70 17.38 8.83
CA SER A 155 -13.64 18.39 9.30
C SER A 155 -14.29 19.15 8.13
N PRO A 156 -15.40 19.88 8.35
CA PRO A 156 -16.00 20.73 7.33
C PRO A 156 -15.06 21.79 6.73
N LEU A 157 -14.00 22.16 7.49
CA LEU A 157 -12.95 23.08 7.05
C LEU A 157 -11.72 22.34 6.46
N GLY A 158 -11.81 21.05 6.25
CA GLY A 158 -10.71 20.21 5.73
C GLY A 158 -10.10 20.72 4.42
N TRP A 159 -10.90 21.36 3.57
CA TRP A 159 -10.42 21.98 2.33
C TRP A 159 -9.44 23.14 2.57
N LEU A 160 -9.60 23.91 3.66
CA LEU A 160 -8.66 24.94 4.07
C LEU A 160 -7.37 24.30 4.61
N VAL A 161 -7.50 23.32 5.49
CA VAL A 161 -6.36 22.56 6.04
C VAL A 161 -5.56 21.92 4.89
N SER A 162 -6.24 21.34 3.93
CA SER A 162 -5.63 20.72 2.75
C SER A 162 -4.80 21.72 1.93
N ARG A 163 -5.32 22.93 1.71
CA ARG A 163 -4.62 23.98 0.96
C ARG A 163 -3.46 24.64 1.73
N SER A 164 -3.55 24.69 3.05
CA SER A 164 -2.49 25.23 3.93
C SER A 164 -1.43 24.20 4.29
N PHE A 165 -1.65 22.91 3.96
CA PHE A 165 -0.70 21.85 4.24
C PHE A 165 0.61 22.09 3.49
N GLY A 166 1.68 22.27 4.25
CA GLY A 166 3.01 22.58 3.72
C GLY A 166 4.02 21.45 3.96
N ARG A 167 5.24 21.65 3.43
CA ARG A 167 6.36 20.71 3.63
C ARG A 167 6.64 20.46 5.11
N ASP A 168 6.62 21.50 5.93
CA ASP A 168 6.90 21.39 7.38
C ASP A 168 5.85 20.54 8.11
N ASP A 169 4.60 20.56 7.63
CA ASP A 169 3.55 19.68 8.15
C ASP A 169 3.83 18.22 7.78
N LEU A 170 4.28 17.96 6.54
CA LEU A 170 4.71 16.64 6.12
C LEU A 170 5.86 16.15 7.01
N VAL A 171 6.94 16.92 7.15
CA VAL A 171 8.12 16.58 7.97
C VAL A 171 7.69 16.22 9.41
N ARG A 172 6.87 17.05 10.02
CA ARG A 172 6.37 16.85 11.40
C ARG A 172 5.56 15.55 11.52
N ASN A 173 4.65 15.30 10.58
CA ASN A 173 3.82 14.10 10.60
C ASN A 173 4.63 12.83 10.32
N VAL A 174 5.51 12.86 9.33
CA VAL A 174 6.39 11.73 8.99
C VAL A 174 7.31 11.41 10.16
N SER A 175 7.97 12.41 10.75
CA SER A 175 8.84 12.20 11.93
C SER A 175 8.10 11.56 13.11
N HIS A 176 6.80 11.84 13.26
CA HIS A 176 6.00 11.25 14.33
C HIS A 176 5.63 9.77 14.10
N ILE A 177 5.52 9.34 12.85
CA ILE A 177 5.06 7.98 12.52
C ILE A 177 6.18 7.01 12.15
N TYR A 178 7.39 7.51 11.92
CA TYR A 178 8.59 6.67 11.75
C TYR A 178 9.09 6.14 13.11
N GLY A 179 9.86 5.07 13.05
CA GLY A 179 10.53 4.55 14.25
C GLY A 179 11.59 5.51 14.80
N PRO A 180 11.95 5.39 16.09
CA PRO A 180 12.77 6.38 16.78
C PRO A 180 14.19 6.54 16.20
N CYS A 181 14.69 5.56 15.42
CA CYS A 181 16.03 5.55 14.84
C CYS A 181 16.04 5.41 13.32
N THR A 182 14.89 5.57 12.65
CA THR A 182 14.75 5.26 11.22
C THR A 182 14.15 6.41 10.41
N HIS A 183 14.35 7.65 10.88
CA HIS A 183 13.83 8.83 10.20
C HIS A 183 14.35 8.95 8.75
N PRO A 184 13.51 9.40 7.80
CA PRO A 184 13.94 9.62 6.43
C PRO A 184 14.93 10.78 6.35
N SER A 185 15.78 10.79 5.33
CA SER A 185 16.66 11.91 5.03
C SER A 185 15.87 13.14 4.56
N GLU A 186 16.46 14.33 4.66
CA GLU A 186 15.86 15.56 4.12
C GLU A 186 15.57 15.44 2.62
N SER A 187 16.44 14.80 1.85
CA SER A 187 16.22 14.57 0.43
C SER A 187 15.01 13.65 0.18
N ALA A 188 14.82 12.61 0.97
CA ALA A 188 13.64 11.74 0.86
C ALA A 188 12.36 12.49 1.21
N LEU A 189 12.40 13.39 2.20
CA LEU A 189 11.27 14.26 2.55
C LEU A 189 10.93 15.24 1.42
N ASP A 190 11.93 15.79 0.74
CA ASP A 190 11.75 16.63 -0.44
C ASP A 190 11.13 15.85 -1.61
N ASP A 191 11.57 14.62 -1.82
CA ASP A 191 11.02 13.72 -2.84
C ASP A 191 9.55 13.37 -2.53
N TYR A 192 9.21 13.00 -1.29
CA TYR A 192 7.81 12.78 -0.87
C TYR A 192 6.97 14.04 -1.07
N TRP A 193 7.50 15.21 -0.67
CA TRP A 193 6.80 16.47 -0.86
C TRP A 193 6.53 16.76 -2.34
N SER A 194 7.52 16.52 -3.21
CA SER A 194 7.36 16.72 -4.66
C SER A 194 6.24 15.87 -5.27
N LEU A 195 6.05 14.63 -4.77
CA LEU A 195 4.98 13.72 -5.19
C LEU A 195 3.60 14.19 -4.68
N ILE A 196 3.55 14.71 -3.45
CA ILE A 196 2.30 15.21 -2.86
C ILE A 196 1.80 16.45 -3.60
N VAL A 197 2.68 17.41 -3.90
CA VAL A 197 2.29 18.68 -4.55
C VAL A 197 2.05 18.56 -6.05
N ALA A 198 2.61 17.52 -6.70
CA ALA A 198 2.41 17.29 -8.12
C ALA A 198 0.91 17.33 -8.47
N ASN A 199 0.58 17.90 -9.65
CA ASN A 199 -0.80 18.00 -10.13
C ASN A 199 -1.78 18.62 -9.11
N HIS A 200 -1.32 19.60 -8.32
CA HIS A 200 -2.11 20.30 -7.29
C HIS A 200 -2.62 19.42 -6.14
N GLY A 201 -1.90 18.37 -5.77
CA GLY A 201 -2.35 17.34 -4.84
C GLY A 201 -2.71 17.84 -3.44
N THR A 202 -2.08 18.92 -2.93
CA THR A 202 -2.48 19.54 -1.66
C THR A 202 -3.92 20.04 -1.65
N ARG A 203 -4.55 20.23 -2.81
CA ARG A 203 -5.95 20.68 -2.89
C ARG A 203 -6.98 19.57 -2.67
N ILE A 204 -6.54 18.30 -2.66
CA ILE A 204 -7.43 17.14 -2.55
C ILE A 204 -7.17 16.24 -1.33
N LEU A 205 -6.20 16.56 -0.47
CA LEU A 205 -5.90 15.74 0.72
C LEU A 205 -7.13 15.52 1.61
N HIS A 206 -8.00 16.54 1.74
CA HIS A 206 -9.25 16.45 2.49
C HIS A 206 -10.28 15.52 1.84
N LYS A 207 -10.17 15.25 0.54
CA LYS A 207 -11.00 14.27 -0.16
C LYS A 207 -10.41 12.88 -0.01
N LEU A 208 -9.11 12.74 -0.25
CA LEU A 208 -8.40 11.46 -0.12
C LEU A 208 -8.53 10.88 1.29
N ILE A 209 -8.48 11.70 2.35
CA ILE A 209 -8.61 11.21 3.74
C ILE A 209 -9.98 10.57 4.04
N GLY A 210 -10.95 10.71 3.13
CA GLY A 210 -12.26 10.06 3.18
C GLY A 210 -12.20 8.54 3.29
N TYR A 211 -11.05 7.94 3.01
CA TYR A 211 -10.83 6.50 3.22
C TYR A 211 -11.00 6.05 4.68
N LEU A 212 -10.81 6.94 5.66
CA LEU A 212 -10.98 6.59 7.08
C LEU A 212 -12.44 6.28 7.45
N PRO A 213 -13.43 7.13 7.14
CA PRO A 213 -14.84 6.73 7.30
C PRO A 213 -15.25 5.57 6.39
N GLU A 214 -14.70 5.46 5.17
CA GLU A 214 -15.00 4.36 4.25
C GLU A 214 -14.54 3.00 4.84
N ARG A 215 -13.40 2.94 5.54
CA ARG A 215 -12.96 1.74 6.29
C ARG A 215 -14.00 1.28 7.32
N ARG A 216 -14.69 2.21 7.98
CA ARG A 216 -15.75 1.88 8.95
C ARG A 216 -17.02 1.42 8.25
N LEU A 217 -17.40 2.09 7.17
CA LEU A 217 -18.58 1.75 6.37
C LEU A 217 -18.50 0.33 5.81
N HIS A 218 -17.34 -0.06 5.28
CA HIS A 218 -17.12 -1.37 4.66
C HIS A 218 -16.44 -2.40 5.58
N ARG A 219 -16.42 -2.15 6.90
CA ARG A 219 -15.72 -3.00 7.86
C ARG A 219 -16.11 -4.48 7.74
N GLU A 220 -17.39 -4.78 7.68
CA GLU A 220 -17.85 -6.17 7.63
C GLU A 220 -17.37 -6.89 6.36
N ARG A 221 -17.42 -6.21 5.24
CA ARG A 221 -16.95 -6.71 3.94
C ARG A 221 -15.44 -7.00 3.98
N TRP A 222 -14.65 -6.02 4.40
CA TRP A 222 -13.19 -6.08 4.33
C TRP A 222 -12.57 -6.94 5.42
N VAL A 223 -13.05 -6.83 6.65
CA VAL A 223 -12.64 -7.74 7.73
C VAL A 223 -13.14 -9.15 7.44
N GLY A 224 -14.35 -9.31 6.94
CA GLY A 224 -14.89 -10.61 6.52
C GLY A 224 -14.02 -11.33 5.50
N ALA A 225 -13.41 -10.62 4.55
CA ALA A 225 -12.47 -11.21 3.59
C ALA A 225 -11.20 -11.75 4.27
N LEU A 226 -10.66 -11.04 5.27
CA LEU A 226 -9.52 -11.51 6.07
C LEU A 226 -9.88 -12.78 6.87
N LEU A 227 -11.07 -12.80 7.48
CA LEU A 227 -11.52 -13.90 8.33
C LEU A 227 -11.77 -15.19 7.53
N ARG A 228 -12.27 -15.06 6.30
CA ARG A 228 -12.47 -16.21 5.39
C ARG A 228 -11.17 -16.87 4.97
N ARG A 229 -10.07 -16.12 4.93
CA ARG A 229 -8.76 -16.63 4.49
C ARG A 229 -8.83 -17.40 3.18
N CYS A 230 -9.52 -16.88 2.19
CA CYS A 230 -9.60 -17.51 0.86
C CYS A 230 -8.23 -17.65 0.19
N VAL A 231 -7.23 -16.90 0.66
CA VAL A 231 -5.83 -16.96 0.23
C VAL A 231 -4.89 -16.90 1.44
N PRO A 232 -3.63 -17.34 1.29
CA PRO A 232 -2.60 -17.14 2.31
C PRO A 232 -2.37 -15.65 2.60
N LEU A 233 -2.29 -15.29 3.90
CA LEU A 233 -2.12 -13.92 4.36
C LEU A 233 -0.92 -13.83 5.30
N ARG A 234 -0.10 -12.78 5.17
CA ARG A 234 0.94 -12.41 6.15
C ARG A 234 0.81 -10.94 6.53
N PHE A 235 0.99 -10.64 7.82
CA PHE A 235 1.05 -9.26 8.31
C PHE A 235 2.44 -8.96 8.90
N ILE A 236 3.22 -8.12 8.22
CA ILE A 236 4.53 -7.63 8.66
C ILE A 236 4.32 -6.22 9.21
N ASN A 237 4.58 -6.03 10.50
CA ASN A 237 4.17 -4.82 11.19
C ASN A 237 5.32 -4.20 11.99
N GLY A 238 5.64 -2.94 11.68
CA GLY A 238 6.48 -2.09 12.51
C GLY A 238 5.72 -1.71 13.78
N VAL A 239 6.14 -2.24 14.93
CA VAL A 239 5.36 -2.13 16.17
C VAL A 239 5.51 -0.78 16.87
N ALA A 240 6.48 0.06 16.46
CA ALA A 240 6.62 1.43 16.94
C ALA A 240 5.68 2.41 16.24
N ASP A 241 4.94 1.98 15.23
CA ASP A 241 3.95 2.79 14.52
C ASP A 241 2.80 3.24 15.46
N PRO A 242 2.59 4.56 15.64
CA PRO A 242 1.51 5.05 16.49
C PRO A 242 0.12 4.88 15.87
N LEU A 243 0.00 4.68 14.54
CA LEU A 243 -1.27 4.57 13.82
C LEU A 243 -1.83 3.16 13.82
N SER A 244 -1.01 2.20 13.40
CA SER A 244 -1.38 0.80 13.15
C SER A 244 -0.32 -0.20 13.64
N GLY A 245 0.39 0.14 14.72
CA GLY A 245 1.44 -0.69 15.30
C GLY A 245 0.92 -1.88 16.13
N VAL A 246 1.42 -2.02 17.37
CA VAL A 246 1.18 -3.19 18.22
C VAL A 246 -0.30 -3.54 18.40
N ARG A 247 -1.19 -2.57 18.59
CA ARG A 247 -2.64 -2.81 18.76
C ARG A 247 -3.27 -3.47 17.54
N MET A 248 -2.84 -3.04 16.33
CA MET A 248 -3.32 -3.62 15.08
C MET A 248 -2.83 -5.05 14.92
N LEU A 249 -1.56 -5.29 15.25
CA LEU A 249 -0.96 -6.62 15.21
C LEU A 249 -1.64 -7.59 16.17
N GLU A 250 -1.91 -7.18 17.41
CA GLU A 250 -2.62 -7.96 18.40
C GLU A 250 -4.05 -8.28 17.96
N ARG A 251 -4.76 -7.29 17.40
CA ARG A 251 -6.10 -7.47 16.87
C ARG A 251 -6.13 -8.46 15.70
N TYR A 252 -5.14 -8.36 14.81
CA TYR A 252 -4.98 -9.32 13.71
C TYR A 252 -4.81 -10.75 14.23
N ARG A 253 -3.95 -10.95 15.24
CA ARG A 253 -3.72 -12.26 15.88
C ARG A 253 -4.97 -12.82 16.56
N GLN A 254 -5.79 -11.94 17.16
CA GLN A 254 -7.03 -12.36 17.83
C GLN A 254 -8.12 -12.79 16.84
N LEU A 255 -8.24 -12.12 15.72
CA LEU A 255 -9.37 -12.29 14.81
C LEU A 255 -9.09 -13.19 13.62
N VAL A 256 -7.89 -13.14 13.05
CA VAL A 256 -7.56 -13.89 11.83
C VAL A 256 -7.13 -15.32 12.20
N PRO A 257 -7.87 -16.35 11.75
CA PRO A 257 -7.52 -17.73 12.08
C PRO A 257 -6.13 -18.11 11.58
N GLY A 258 -5.29 -18.70 12.44
CA GLY A 258 -3.92 -19.08 12.07
C GLY A 258 -3.08 -17.92 11.57
N ALA A 259 -3.19 -16.76 12.23
CA ALA A 259 -2.54 -15.52 11.84
C ALA A 259 -1.02 -15.69 11.66
N ASP A 260 -0.54 -15.45 10.43
CA ASP A 260 0.88 -15.37 10.13
C ASP A 260 1.33 -13.91 10.26
N THR A 261 2.19 -13.66 11.23
CA THR A 261 2.58 -12.29 11.61
C THR A 261 4.06 -12.16 11.87
N VAL A 262 4.62 -11.00 11.48
CA VAL A 262 5.97 -10.59 11.80
C VAL A 262 5.93 -9.25 12.52
N ALA A 263 6.48 -9.18 13.72
CA ALA A 263 6.69 -7.92 14.44
C ALA A 263 8.10 -7.39 14.16
N LEU A 264 8.23 -6.11 13.79
CA LEU A 264 9.49 -5.42 13.58
C LEU A 264 9.71 -4.40 14.71
N PRO A 265 10.49 -4.74 15.76
CA PRO A 265 10.76 -3.84 16.88
C PRO A 265 11.52 -2.58 16.43
N GLY A 266 11.13 -1.41 16.97
CA GLY A 266 11.77 -0.12 16.67
C GLY A 266 11.46 0.44 15.28
N ILE A 267 10.66 -0.25 14.46
CA ILE A 267 10.23 0.19 13.13
C ILE A 267 8.85 0.82 13.24
N GLY A 268 8.66 1.93 12.53
CA GLY A 268 7.42 2.70 12.50
C GLY A 268 6.48 2.29 11.37
N HIS A 269 5.82 3.31 10.81
CA HIS A 269 4.72 3.16 9.86
C HIS A 269 5.16 2.74 8.46
N TYR A 270 6.41 3.03 8.04
CA TYR A 270 6.93 2.75 6.70
C TYR A 270 7.98 1.62 6.70
N PRO A 271 7.65 0.39 7.10
CA PRO A 271 8.65 -0.67 7.31
C PRO A 271 9.46 -0.99 6.04
N HIS A 272 8.89 -0.82 4.85
CA HIS A 272 9.56 -1.05 3.57
C HIS A 272 10.60 0.01 3.19
N THR A 273 10.57 1.17 3.84
CA THR A 273 11.63 2.20 3.73
C THR A 273 12.52 2.25 4.98
N GLU A 274 11.97 1.98 6.16
CA GLU A 274 12.71 1.99 7.43
C GLU A 274 13.59 0.75 7.61
N ALA A 275 13.11 -0.42 7.19
CA ALA A 275 13.81 -1.70 7.34
C ALA A 275 13.63 -2.60 6.09
N PRO A 276 14.00 -2.09 4.89
CA PRO A 276 13.67 -2.74 3.62
C PRO A 276 14.21 -4.17 3.50
N GLN A 277 15.40 -4.45 4.05
CA GLN A 277 15.99 -5.80 4.05
C GLN A 277 15.20 -6.79 4.91
N GLN A 278 14.67 -6.33 6.06
CA GLN A 278 13.85 -7.19 6.92
C GLN A 278 12.51 -7.48 6.23
N VAL A 279 11.87 -6.46 5.67
CA VAL A 279 10.62 -6.63 4.91
C VAL A 279 10.82 -7.57 3.73
N LEU A 280 11.86 -7.36 2.91
CA LEU A 280 12.17 -8.24 1.78
C LEU A 280 12.36 -9.69 2.23
N ARG A 281 13.19 -9.93 3.25
CA ARG A 281 13.44 -11.28 3.79
C ARG A 281 12.16 -11.97 4.24
N HIS A 282 11.32 -11.26 5.00
CA HIS A 282 10.07 -11.82 5.50
C HIS A 282 9.03 -12.03 4.39
N TYR A 283 8.98 -11.13 3.41
CA TYR A 283 8.12 -11.32 2.24
C TYR A 283 8.57 -12.53 1.41
N LEU A 284 9.85 -12.66 1.10
CA LEU A 284 10.38 -13.80 0.33
C LEU A 284 10.21 -15.12 1.09
N SER A 285 10.45 -15.17 2.39
CA SER A 285 10.19 -16.34 3.23
C SER A 285 8.71 -16.76 3.19
N PHE A 286 7.78 -15.80 3.19
CA PHE A 286 6.37 -16.10 3.01
C PHE A 286 6.09 -16.76 1.65
N ARG A 287 6.69 -16.24 0.58
CA ARG A 287 6.54 -16.77 -0.76
C ARG A 287 7.11 -18.20 -0.89
N GLU A 288 8.28 -18.44 -0.28
CA GLU A 288 8.92 -19.74 -0.27
C GLU A 288 8.09 -20.80 0.48
N GLN A 289 7.48 -20.43 1.61
CA GLN A 289 6.56 -21.31 2.35
C GLN A 289 5.37 -21.75 1.49
N LEU A 290 4.77 -20.82 0.74
CA LEU A 290 3.64 -21.12 -0.14
C LEU A 290 4.02 -22.08 -1.28
N MET A 291 5.24 -21.96 -1.81
CA MET A 291 5.73 -22.89 -2.85
C MET A 291 5.96 -24.30 -2.31
N ILE A 292 6.33 -24.43 -1.04
CA ILE A 292 6.54 -25.74 -0.40
C ILE A 292 5.19 -26.40 -0.05
N GLU A 293 4.21 -25.61 0.39
CA GLU A 293 2.88 -26.08 0.78
C GLU A 293 1.97 -26.36 -0.43
N ALA A 294 2.26 -25.79 -1.60
CA ALA A 294 1.52 -26.09 -2.82
C ALA A 294 1.69 -27.58 -3.17
N PRO A 295 0.60 -28.37 -3.33
CA PRO A 295 0.73 -29.76 -3.73
C PRO A 295 1.48 -29.82 -5.06
N ARG A 296 2.61 -30.53 -5.11
CA ARG A 296 3.33 -30.82 -6.36
C ARG A 296 2.31 -31.42 -7.32
N LYS A 297 1.93 -30.70 -8.39
CA LYS A 297 1.17 -31.31 -9.48
C LYS A 297 2.03 -32.46 -9.98
N VAL A 298 1.66 -33.69 -9.60
CA VAL A 298 2.26 -34.89 -10.16
C VAL A 298 1.89 -34.86 -11.63
N ALA A 299 2.89 -34.58 -12.47
CA ALA A 299 2.73 -34.77 -13.91
C ALA A 299 2.54 -36.25 -14.14
N TRP A 300 1.32 -36.67 -14.37
CA TRP A 300 1.02 -37.96 -14.93
C TRP A 300 1.37 -37.86 -16.40
N SER A 301 2.53 -38.44 -16.78
CA SER A 301 2.95 -38.67 -18.15
C SER A 301 2.10 -39.74 -18.80
#